data_9fae24f361892e22184bd390735a7665
#
_entry.id   9fae24f361892e22184bd390735a7665
#
_cell.length_a   1.000
_cell.length_b   1.000
_cell.length_c   1.000
_cell.angle_alpha   90.00
_cell.angle_beta   90.00
_cell.angle_gamma   90.00
#
_symmetry.space_group_name_H-M   'P 1'
#
loop_
_entity.id
_entity.type
_entity.pdbx_description
1 polymer ?
#
loop_
_entity_poly.entity_id
_entity_poly.type
_entity_poly.pdbx_seq_one_letter_code
_entity_poly.pdbx_strand_id
1 'polypeptide(L)'
;MAQKRLVIDGYGQLELNNVAFRRDGRIEAQCALDATDFASVPAENGMLLAVDKIAGTVRMPDSSEVCPIALNYTTEHMYDERRNALKDFKLDRKDGFYPRLGYLAIGDKFTTNCVSYDAATDSTWTTEDKFIEALGDIETTKLYGTQSADGSILVSATAPATGIKLLVIQKTTMPDGQLGVKFQVLGA
;
A
#
# COMPACT_ATOMS: atom_id res chain seq x y z
N MET A 1 18.86 -9.10 -6.65
CA MET A 1 18.55 -9.25 -5.20
C MET A 1 17.03 -9.18 -5.08
N ALA A 2 16.45 -9.86 -4.10
CA ALA A 2 14.99 -9.84 -3.93
C ALA A 2 14.54 -8.50 -3.30
N GLN A 3 13.37 -8.04 -3.71
CA GLN A 3 12.63 -6.97 -3.06
C GLN A 3 12.54 -7.26 -1.56
N LYS A 4 12.69 -6.23 -0.75
CA LYS A 4 12.57 -6.29 0.70
C LYS A 4 11.44 -5.37 1.16
N ARG A 5 10.61 -5.86 2.04
CA ARG A 5 9.59 -5.07 2.72
C ARG A 5 10.21 -4.36 3.91
N LEU A 6 9.74 -3.15 4.20
CA LEU A 6 10.07 -2.44 5.43
C LEU A 6 9.68 -3.32 6.64
N VAL A 7 10.56 -3.42 7.63
CA VAL A 7 10.27 -4.16 8.86
C VAL A 7 9.29 -3.36 9.70
N ILE A 8 8.12 -3.93 9.92
CA ILE A 8 7.04 -3.32 10.70
C ILE A 8 6.61 -4.25 11.82
N ASP A 9 6.10 -3.68 12.91
CA ASP A 9 5.49 -4.45 13.97
C ASP A 9 4.01 -4.69 13.64
N GLY A 10 3.64 -5.97 13.50
CA GLY A 10 2.30 -6.38 13.10
C GLY A 10 2.07 -6.35 11.59
N TYR A 11 1.13 -5.54 11.12
CA TYR A 11 0.67 -5.47 9.72
C TYR A 11 0.67 -4.04 9.20
N GLY A 12 0.56 -3.90 7.88
CA GLY A 12 0.50 -2.61 7.21
C GLY A 12 -0.58 -1.70 7.78
N GLN A 13 -0.21 -0.46 8.05
CA GLN A 13 -1.08 0.59 8.56
C GLN A 13 -1.28 1.66 7.49
N LEU A 14 -2.40 2.37 7.58
CA LEU A 14 -2.77 3.39 6.61
C LEU A 14 -3.48 4.56 7.29
N GLU A 15 -3.05 5.77 6.95
CA GLU A 15 -3.77 7.01 7.24
C GLU A 15 -4.26 7.64 5.94
N LEU A 16 -5.57 7.80 5.82
CA LEU A 16 -6.21 8.48 4.70
C LEU A 16 -6.19 10.00 4.91
N ASN A 17 -5.09 10.63 4.61
CA ASN A 17 -4.91 12.06 4.87
C ASN A 17 -5.88 12.92 4.04
N ASN A 18 -5.92 12.71 2.71
CA ASN A 18 -6.82 13.42 1.80
C ASN A 18 -6.99 12.61 0.50
N VAL A 19 -7.98 11.75 0.44
CA VAL A 19 -8.27 10.89 -0.70
C VAL A 19 -9.67 11.13 -1.23
N ALA A 20 -9.82 11.18 -2.56
CA ALA A 20 -11.07 11.51 -3.24
C ALA A 20 -12.15 10.48 -2.96
N PHE A 21 -11.84 9.21 -3.01
CA PHE A 21 -12.83 8.14 -2.79
C PHE A 21 -13.51 8.22 -1.41
N ARG A 22 -12.80 8.70 -0.38
CA ARG A 22 -13.39 8.92 0.95
C ARG A 22 -14.29 10.14 0.97
N ARG A 23 -13.86 11.26 0.38
CA ARG A 23 -14.67 12.47 0.29
C ARG A 23 -15.96 12.25 -0.49
N ASP A 24 -15.87 11.48 -1.57
CA ASP A 24 -17.00 11.20 -2.47
C ASP A 24 -17.87 10.03 -1.97
N GLY A 25 -17.48 9.35 -0.89
CA GLY A 25 -18.18 8.18 -0.34
C GLY A 25 -18.12 6.94 -1.24
N ARG A 26 -17.15 6.85 -2.14
CA ARG A 26 -16.99 5.73 -3.07
C ARG A 26 -16.19 4.61 -2.45
N ILE A 27 -16.86 3.53 -2.12
CA ILE A 27 -16.25 2.28 -1.73
C ILE A 27 -16.25 1.37 -2.95
N GLU A 28 -15.07 0.94 -3.37
CA GLU A 28 -14.92 -0.03 -4.43
C GLU A 28 -14.59 -1.42 -3.87
N ALA A 29 -14.83 -2.42 -4.71
CA ALA A 29 -14.65 -3.83 -4.47
C ALA A 29 -15.50 -4.38 -3.33
N GLN A 30 -16.61 -4.92 -3.72
CA GLN A 30 -17.34 -5.94 -2.96
C GLN A 30 -16.99 -7.32 -3.54
N CYS A 31 -15.71 -7.58 -3.76
CA CYS A 31 -15.17 -8.80 -4.33
C CYS A 31 -14.37 -9.54 -3.27
N ALA A 32 -14.45 -10.87 -3.30
CA ALA A 32 -13.69 -11.72 -2.37
C ALA A 32 -12.18 -11.62 -2.65
N LEU A 33 -11.36 -11.86 -1.63
CA LEU A 33 -9.93 -12.04 -1.83
C LEU A 33 -9.65 -13.31 -2.66
N ASP A 34 -8.75 -13.22 -3.64
CA ASP A 34 -8.37 -14.34 -4.48
C ASP A 34 -7.85 -15.53 -3.64
N ALA A 35 -8.20 -16.74 -4.07
CA ALA A 35 -7.91 -17.95 -3.30
C ALA A 35 -6.43 -18.34 -3.34
N THR A 36 -5.73 -17.97 -4.40
CA THR A 36 -4.32 -18.31 -4.61
C THR A 36 -3.42 -17.27 -3.94
N ASP A 37 -3.64 -16.00 -4.23
CA ASP A 37 -2.81 -14.90 -3.74
C ASP A 37 -2.91 -14.75 -2.22
N PHE A 38 -4.11 -14.93 -1.67
CA PHE A 38 -4.38 -14.80 -0.24
C PHE A 38 -4.57 -16.14 0.48
N ALA A 39 -3.97 -17.22 -0.05
CA ALA A 39 -4.02 -18.55 0.60
C ALA A 39 -3.37 -18.55 1.98
N SER A 40 -2.26 -17.86 2.13
CA SER A 40 -1.45 -17.81 3.36
C SER A 40 -1.02 -16.41 3.79
N VAL A 41 -1.35 -15.40 2.99
CA VAL A 41 -0.99 -14.00 3.23
C VAL A 41 -2.28 -13.21 3.39
N PRO A 42 -2.44 -12.39 4.44
CA PRO A 42 -3.61 -11.54 4.58
C PRO A 42 -3.54 -10.31 3.67
N ALA A 43 -4.68 -9.70 3.39
CA ALA A 43 -4.71 -8.35 2.84
C ALA A 43 -4.52 -7.33 3.97
N GLU A 44 -3.55 -6.45 3.82
CA GLU A 44 -3.18 -5.45 4.82
C GLU A 44 -3.59 -4.04 4.38
N ASN A 45 -3.78 -3.14 5.33
CA ASN A 45 -4.00 -1.74 5.01
C ASN A 45 -2.77 -1.11 4.35
N GLY A 46 -3.01 -0.27 3.36
CA GLY A 46 -1.95 0.34 2.56
C GLY A 46 -1.49 -0.48 1.37
N MET A 47 -1.95 -1.73 1.22
CA MET A 47 -1.69 -2.50 0.00
C MET A 47 -2.39 -1.89 -1.21
N LEU A 48 -1.71 -1.92 -2.35
CA LEU A 48 -2.26 -1.63 -3.67
C LEU A 48 -2.65 -2.96 -4.32
N LEU A 49 -3.94 -3.18 -4.54
CA LEU A 49 -4.49 -4.45 -4.99
C LEU A 49 -5.24 -4.29 -6.32
N ALA A 50 -5.19 -5.31 -7.15
CA ALA A 50 -5.91 -5.37 -8.42
C ALA A 50 -7.35 -5.84 -8.19
N VAL A 51 -8.30 -5.14 -8.82
CA VAL A 51 -9.74 -5.45 -8.73
C VAL A 51 -10.20 -6.09 -10.04
N ASP A 52 -10.36 -7.39 -10.04
CA ASP A 52 -10.91 -8.13 -11.16
C ASP A 52 -12.42 -8.28 -11.01
N LYS A 53 -13.17 -7.39 -11.65
CA LYS A 53 -14.64 -7.42 -11.63
C LYS A 53 -15.25 -8.53 -12.49
N ILE A 54 -14.46 -9.11 -13.42
CA ILE A 54 -14.92 -10.22 -14.26
C ILE A 54 -14.85 -11.52 -13.45
N ALA A 55 -13.73 -11.78 -12.80
CA ALA A 55 -13.57 -12.91 -11.90
C ALA A 55 -14.31 -12.72 -10.57
N GLY A 56 -14.65 -11.49 -10.21
CA GLY A 56 -15.25 -11.15 -8.92
C GLY A 56 -14.28 -11.29 -7.75
N THR A 57 -12.97 -11.07 -8.01
CA THR A 57 -11.91 -11.22 -7.00
C THR A 57 -11.03 -9.97 -6.88
N VAL A 58 -10.43 -9.85 -5.70
CA VAL A 58 -9.32 -8.92 -5.43
C VAL A 58 -8.05 -9.73 -5.31
N ARG A 59 -7.02 -9.38 -6.07
CA ARG A 59 -5.77 -10.12 -6.15
C ARG A 59 -4.54 -9.22 -6.01
N MET A 60 -3.38 -9.84 -5.84
CA MET A 60 -2.11 -9.12 -5.93
C MET A 60 -1.90 -8.62 -7.36
N PRO A 61 -1.34 -7.42 -7.54
CA PRO A 61 -1.04 -6.92 -8.89
C PRO A 61 0.13 -7.69 -9.51
N ASP A 62 0.10 -7.87 -10.80
CA ASP A 62 1.23 -8.40 -11.56
C ASP A 62 1.95 -7.30 -12.39
N SER A 63 3.06 -7.65 -13.03
CA SER A 63 3.85 -6.70 -13.83
C SER A 63 3.16 -6.26 -15.14
N SER A 64 2.17 -7.02 -15.59
CA SER A 64 1.35 -6.75 -16.79
C SER A 64 -0.09 -6.40 -16.43
N GLU A 65 -0.30 -5.84 -15.24
CA GLU A 65 -1.63 -5.60 -14.69
C GLU A 65 -2.51 -4.73 -15.58
N VAL A 66 -3.66 -5.27 -15.95
CA VAL A 66 -4.68 -4.59 -16.76
C VAL A 66 -5.93 -4.24 -15.95
N CYS A 67 -6.10 -4.85 -14.77
CA CYS A 67 -7.20 -4.53 -13.88
C CYS A 67 -6.91 -3.23 -13.12
N PRO A 68 -7.94 -2.47 -12.79
CA PRO A 68 -7.76 -1.27 -11.97
C PRO A 68 -7.10 -1.60 -10.63
N ILE A 69 -6.12 -0.80 -10.23
CA ILE A 69 -5.45 -0.88 -8.94
C ILE A 69 -6.15 0.04 -7.95
N ALA A 70 -6.41 -0.46 -6.75
CA ALA A 70 -7.04 0.28 -5.67
C ALA A 70 -6.28 0.14 -4.35
N LEU A 71 -6.39 1.15 -3.50
CA LEU A 71 -5.79 1.18 -2.16
C LEU A 71 -6.68 0.44 -1.17
N ASN A 72 -6.11 -0.53 -0.45
CA ASN A 72 -6.82 -1.26 0.60
C ASN A 72 -6.83 -0.46 1.92
N TYR A 73 -8.05 -0.22 2.44
CA TYR A 73 -8.29 0.49 3.71
C TYR A 73 -9.33 -0.22 4.59
N THR A 74 -9.33 -1.52 4.56
CA THR A 74 -10.38 -2.40 5.11
C THR A 74 -10.70 -2.18 6.58
N THR A 75 -9.71 -1.83 7.40
CA THR A 75 -9.88 -1.77 8.86
C THR A 75 -10.52 -0.49 9.40
N GLU A 76 -10.85 0.48 8.55
CA GLU A 76 -11.59 1.69 8.99
C GLU A 76 -12.95 1.41 9.63
N HIS A 77 -13.42 0.15 9.56
CA HIS A 77 -14.72 -0.24 10.09
C HIS A 77 -14.77 -0.59 11.55
N MET A 78 -13.62 -0.79 12.18
CA MET A 78 -13.60 -1.28 13.54
C MET A 78 -13.39 -0.15 14.54
N TYR A 79 -14.45 0.58 14.82
CA TYR A 79 -14.48 1.63 15.84
C TYR A 79 -14.44 1.11 17.29
N ASP A 80 -14.29 -0.19 17.50
CA ASP A 80 -14.24 -0.74 18.85
C ASP A 80 -12.79 -0.83 19.36
N GLU A 81 -12.31 0.26 19.92
CA GLU A 81 -10.98 0.37 20.56
C GLU A 81 -10.72 -0.68 21.66
N ARG A 82 -11.74 -1.38 22.11
CA ARG A 82 -11.64 -2.42 23.14
C ARG A 82 -11.26 -3.78 22.59
N ARG A 83 -11.35 -3.97 21.28
CA ARG A 83 -11.00 -5.23 20.64
C ARG A 83 -9.57 -5.20 20.16
N ASN A 84 -8.84 -6.30 20.41
CA ASN A 84 -7.50 -6.52 19.82
C ASN A 84 -7.48 -6.45 18.29
N ALA A 85 -8.64 -6.54 17.66
CA ALA A 85 -8.82 -6.42 16.20
C ALA A 85 -8.40 -5.05 15.62
N LEU A 86 -8.38 -3.98 16.44
CA LEU A 86 -7.81 -2.69 16.01
C LEU A 86 -6.30 -2.73 15.81
N LYS A 87 -5.63 -3.69 16.41
CA LYS A 87 -4.19 -3.91 16.22
C LYS A 87 -3.87 -4.78 15.01
N ASP A 88 -4.88 -5.48 14.48
CA ASP A 88 -4.76 -6.36 13.33
C ASP A 88 -5.24 -5.65 12.07
N PHE A 89 -4.38 -4.84 11.46
CA PHE A 89 -4.66 -4.14 10.19
C PHE A 89 -4.64 -5.10 8.98
N LYS A 90 -5.18 -6.28 9.16
CA LYS A 90 -5.23 -7.35 8.16
C LYS A 90 -6.63 -7.89 7.94
N LEU A 91 -6.86 -8.43 6.77
CA LEU A 91 -8.03 -9.19 6.42
C LEU A 91 -7.62 -10.57 5.93
N ASP A 92 -7.90 -11.61 6.72
CA ASP A 92 -7.68 -12.99 6.32
C ASP A 92 -8.82 -13.45 5.40
N ARG A 93 -8.48 -14.08 4.28
CA ARG A 93 -9.46 -14.62 3.33
C ARG A 93 -10.45 -15.60 3.96
N LYS A 94 -9.97 -16.40 4.89
CA LYS A 94 -10.79 -17.41 5.61
C LYS A 94 -11.92 -16.81 6.44
N ASP A 95 -11.82 -15.51 6.80
CA ASP A 95 -12.82 -14.83 7.61
C ASP A 95 -14.07 -14.46 6.81
N GLY A 96 -14.02 -14.61 5.47
CA GLY A 96 -15.14 -14.42 4.58
C GLY A 96 -15.58 -12.96 4.38
N PHE A 97 -14.81 -11.99 4.87
CA PHE A 97 -15.08 -10.57 4.66
C PHE A 97 -14.50 -10.09 3.34
N TYR A 98 -15.17 -9.13 2.73
CA TYR A 98 -14.68 -8.45 1.53
C TYR A 98 -13.82 -7.24 1.90
N PRO A 99 -12.72 -7.01 1.17
CA PRO A 99 -11.89 -5.84 1.40
C PRO A 99 -12.64 -4.56 1.00
N ARG A 100 -12.32 -3.46 1.67
CA ARG A 100 -12.65 -2.11 1.24
C ARG A 100 -11.50 -1.54 0.47
N LEU A 101 -11.76 -1.21 -0.76
CA LEU A 101 -10.79 -0.62 -1.67
C LEU A 101 -11.29 0.73 -2.16
N GLY A 102 -10.36 1.65 -2.39
CA GLY A 102 -10.66 2.93 -3.00
C GLY A 102 -9.72 3.22 -4.16
N TYR A 103 -10.30 3.65 -5.29
CA TYR A 103 -9.51 4.12 -6.43
C TYR A 103 -8.91 5.48 -6.12
N LEU A 104 -7.60 5.56 -6.28
CA LEU A 104 -6.84 6.79 -6.07
C LEU A 104 -7.02 7.74 -7.26
N ALA A 105 -7.11 9.02 -6.96
CA ALA A 105 -7.16 10.10 -7.94
C ALA A 105 -5.88 10.95 -7.87
N ILE A 106 -5.51 11.60 -8.97
CA ILE A 106 -4.36 12.52 -9.01
C ILE A 106 -4.53 13.60 -7.94
N GLY A 107 -3.49 13.80 -7.15
CA GLY A 107 -3.46 14.74 -6.03
C GLY A 107 -3.86 14.15 -4.68
N ASP A 108 -4.38 12.93 -4.63
CA ASP A 108 -4.67 12.23 -3.37
C ASP A 108 -3.40 12.07 -2.53
N LYS A 109 -3.57 12.12 -1.20
CA LYS A 109 -2.49 11.96 -0.24
C LYS A 109 -2.87 10.95 0.83
N PHE A 110 -1.94 10.06 1.13
CA PHE A 110 -2.09 9.09 2.21
C PHE A 110 -0.73 8.74 2.81
N THR A 111 -0.72 8.15 3.99
CA THR A 111 0.49 7.72 4.70
C THR A 111 0.37 6.24 5.02
N THR A 112 1.42 5.46 4.77
CA THR A 112 1.44 4.02 5.10
C THR A 112 2.85 3.56 5.44
N ASN A 113 2.94 2.45 6.18
CA ASN A 113 4.17 1.68 6.38
C ASN A 113 4.21 0.40 5.53
N CYS A 114 3.18 0.15 4.70
CA CYS A 114 3.14 -0.96 3.75
C CYS A 114 4.02 -0.67 2.53
N VAL A 115 5.33 -0.58 2.75
CA VAL A 115 6.32 -0.11 1.79
C VAL A 115 7.40 -1.17 1.60
N SER A 116 7.90 -1.27 0.38
CA SER A 116 9.04 -2.11 0.02
C SER A 116 10.09 -1.33 -0.76
N TYR A 117 11.28 -1.85 -0.79
CA TYR A 117 12.41 -1.33 -1.55
C TYR A 117 13.20 -2.48 -2.19
N ASP A 118 13.93 -2.19 -3.24
CA ASP A 118 14.73 -3.18 -3.93
C ASP A 118 16.11 -2.61 -4.25
N ALA A 119 17.16 -3.30 -3.80
CA ALA A 119 18.54 -2.96 -4.14
C ALA A 119 18.85 -3.06 -5.65
N ALA A 120 17.98 -3.69 -6.45
CA ALA A 120 18.06 -3.66 -7.90
C ALA A 120 17.58 -2.33 -8.50
N THR A 121 16.64 -1.63 -7.82
CA THR A 121 16.17 -0.30 -8.24
C THR A 121 17.10 0.82 -7.79
N ASP A 122 17.79 0.63 -6.67
CA ASP A 122 18.87 1.50 -6.21
C ASP A 122 19.95 0.67 -5.48
N SER A 123 21.12 0.61 -6.08
CA SER A 123 22.26 -0.18 -5.56
C SER A 123 22.77 0.31 -4.20
N THR A 124 22.39 1.49 -3.76
CA THR A 124 22.76 2.05 -2.45
C THR A 124 21.87 1.51 -1.32
N TRP A 125 20.64 1.03 -1.60
CA TRP A 125 19.68 0.55 -0.62
C TRP A 125 19.90 -0.92 -0.23
N THR A 126 21.13 -1.27 0.13
CA THR A 126 21.48 -2.66 0.49
C THR A 126 20.90 -3.09 1.83
N THR A 127 20.60 -2.13 2.71
CA THR A 127 20.01 -2.34 4.04
C THR A 127 18.80 -1.41 4.24
N GLU A 128 17.96 -1.77 5.20
CA GLU A 128 16.81 -0.95 5.59
C GLU A 128 17.23 0.44 6.08
N ASP A 129 18.30 0.53 6.88
CA ASP A 129 18.81 1.80 7.40
C ASP A 129 19.17 2.78 6.27
N LYS A 130 19.82 2.29 5.20
CA LYS A 130 20.13 3.10 4.03
C LYS A 130 18.90 3.56 3.26
N PHE A 131 17.89 2.70 3.18
CA PHE A 131 16.61 3.08 2.60
C PHE A 131 15.91 4.15 3.45
N ILE A 132 15.92 4.00 4.78
CA ILE A 132 15.37 4.98 5.72
C ILE A 132 16.13 6.32 5.65
N GLU A 133 17.45 6.29 5.46
CA GLU A 133 18.27 7.48 5.23
C GLU A 133 17.82 8.20 3.95
N ALA A 134 17.67 7.46 2.84
CA ALA A 134 17.21 8.01 1.56
C ALA A 134 15.80 8.62 1.66
N LEU A 135 14.90 8.04 2.45
CA LEU A 135 13.59 8.62 2.75
C LEU A 135 13.67 9.95 3.53
N GLY A 136 14.79 10.21 4.20
CA GLY A 136 15.06 11.49 4.87
C GLY A 136 15.57 12.58 3.94
N ASP A 137 16.08 12.23 2.77
CA ASP A 137 16.79 13.12 1.83
C ASP A 137 15.99 13.43 0.55
N ILE A 138 14.66 13.36 0.64
CA ILE A 138 13.74 13.55 -0.49
C ILE A 138 13.74 14.98 -1.07
N GLU A 139 14.29 15.96 -0.36
CA GLU A 139 14.44 17.33 -0.86
C GLU A 139 15.48 17.38 -1.98
N THR A 140 16.52 16.57 -1.90
CA THR A 140 17.60 16.48 -2.89
C THR A 140 17.33 15.42 -3.94
N THR A 141 16.76 14.28 -3.55
CA THR A 141 16.48 13.15 -4.44
C THR A 141 15.00 12.77 -4.37
N LYS A 142 14.27 12.99 -5.47
CA LYS A 142 12.86 12.59 -5.53
C LYS A 142 12.73 11.08 -5.56
N LEU A 143 11.88 10.54 -4.69
CA LEU A 143 11.53 9.14 -4.64
C LEU A 143 10.09 8.92 -5.08
N TYR A 144 9.86 7.82 -5.76
CA TYR A 144 8.57 7.46 -6.34
C TYR A 144 8.11 6.10 -5.82
N GLY A 145 6.80 5.88 -5.78
CA GLY A 145 6.20 4.60 -5.42
C GLY A 145 5.32 4.06 -6.54
N THR A 146 5.23 2.75 -6.61
CA THR A 146 4.31 2.02 -7.49
C THR A 146 3.82 0.74 -6.82
N GLN A 147 2.83 0.06 -7.43
CA GLN A 147 2.40 -1.24 -6.93
C GLN A 147 3.51 -2.28 -7.09
N SER A 148 3.58 -3.20 -6.15
CA SER A 148 4.45 -4.36 -6.19
C SER A 148 3.66 -5.66 -6.23
N ALA A 149 4.27 -6.74 -6.70
CA ALA A 149 3.65 -8.05 -6.80
C ALA A 149 3.19 -8.66 -5.45
N ASP A 150 3.68 -8.16 -4.33
CA ASP A 150 3.23 -8.52 -2.99
C ASP A 150 2.18 -7.55 -2.41
N GLY A 151 1.66 -6.64 -3.23
CA GLY A 151 0.71 -5.61 -2.82
C GLY A 151 1.32 -4.42 -2.08
N SER A 152 2.56 -4.47 -1.65
CA SER A 152 3.22 -3.32 -1.01
C SER A 152 3.53 -2.21 -2.03
N ILE A 153 3.88 -1.03 -1.53
CA ILE A 153 4.32 0.08 -2.37
C ILE A 153 5.84 0.00 -2.54
N LEU A 154 6.27 -0.37 -3.74
CA LEU A 154 7.69 -0.39 -4.09
C LEU A 154 8.19 1.03 -4.34
N VAL A 155 9.15 1.46 -3.52
CA VAL A 155 9.81 2.77 -3.67
C VAL A 155 11.06 2.65 -4.53
N SER A 156 11.24 3.63 -5.41
CA SER A 156 12.36 3.72 -6.36
C SER A 156 12.79 5.18 -6.55
N ALA A 157 14.07 5.40 -6.88
CA ALA A 157 14.57 6.71 -7.31
C ALA A 157 14.12 7.08 -8.75
N THR A 158 13.63 6.10 -9.52
CA THR A 158 13.14 6.30 -10.89
C THR A 158 11.62 6.29 -10.91
N ALA A 159 11.03 7.27 -11.59
CA ALA A 159 9.59 7.32 -11.77
C ALA A 159 9.08 6.11 -12.59
N PRO A 160 8.01 5.43 -12.14
CA PRO A 160 7.47 4.27 -12.87
C PRO A 160 6.92 4.69 -14.24
N ALA A 161 7.19 3.87 -15.25
CA ALA A 161 6.67 4.10 -16.60
C ALA A 161 5.19 3.73 -16.72
N THR A 162 4.76 2.70 -15.99
CA THR A 162 3.40 2.14 -16.02
C THR A 162 2.87 1.97 -14.60
N GLY A 163 1.58 1.72 -14.46
CA GLY A 163 0.92 1.52 -13.17
C GLY A 163 0.71 2.82 -12.40
N ILE A 164 0.39 2.68 -11.12
CA ILE A 164 0.20 3.82 -10.22
C ILE A 164 1.53 4.55 -10.02
N LYS A 165 1.48 5.88 -10.15
CA LYS A 165 2.63 6.76 -9.91
C LYS A 165 2.41 7.56 -8.64
N LEU A 166 3.22 7.29 -7.66
CA LEU A 166 3.23 7.99 -6.38
C LEU A 166 4.52 8.80 -6.24
N LEU A 167 4.44 9.96 -5.60
CA LEU A 167 5.59 10.74 -5.15
C LEU A 167 5.71 10.58 -3.65
N VAL A 168 6.88 10.25 -3.15
CA VAL A 168 7.20 10.34 -1.72
C VAL A 168 7.31 11.81 -1.35
N ILE A 169 6.46 12.29 -0.45
CA ILE A 169 6.46 13.70 -0.03
C ILE A 169 6.95 13.91 1.38
N GLN A 170 6.97 12.87 2.20
CA GLN A 170 7.46 12.97 3.57
C GLN A 170 7.77 11.60 4.18
N LYS A 171 8.88 11.48 4.88
CA LYS A 171 9.10 10.47 5.91
C LYS A 171 8.42 10.95 7.19
N THR A 172 7.62 10.11 7.83
CA THR A 172 6.85 10.46 9.02
C THR A 172 6.73 9.27 9.97
N THR A 173 5.91 9.41 10.98
CA THR A 173 5.62 8.37 11.95
C THR A 173 4.15 8.01 11.89
N MET A 174 3.84 6.71 11.95
CA MET A 174 2.48 6.23 12.14
C MET A 174 2.00 6.51 13.57
N PRO A 175 0.69 6.45 13.87
CA PRO A 175 0.15 6.76 15.21
C PRO A 175 0.75 5.92 16.34
N ASP A 176 1.22 4.72 16.07
CA ASP A 176 1.87 3.82 17.02
C ASP A 176 3.39 4.05 17.17
N GLY A 177 3.95 5.05 16.49
CA GLY A 177 5.35 5.41 16.54
C GLY A 177 6.24 4.73 15.49
N GLN A 178 5.72 3.80 14.70
CA GLN A 178 6.47 3.17 13.61
C GLN A 178 6.73 4.14 12.46
N LEU A 179 7.74 3.82 11.63
CA LEU A 179 8.04 4.58 10.42
C LEU A 179 6.85 4.54 9.46
N GLY A 180 6.49 5.70 8.92
CA GLY A 180 5.51 5.86 7.85
C GLY A 180 6.05 6.68 6.69
N VAL A 181 5.54 6.41 5.51
CA VAL A 181 5.87 7.15 4.29
C VAL A 181 4.60 7.79 3.76
N LYS A 182 4.66 9.09 3.57
CA LYS A 182 3.55 9.86 2.99
C LYS A 182 3.72 10.00 1.49
N PHE A 183 2.68 9.66 0.78
CA PHE A 183 2.63 9.67 -0.67
C PHE A 183 1.63 10.70 -1.21
N GLN A 184 1.93 11.20 -2.41
CA GLN A 184 0.97 11.92 -3.26
C GLN A 184 0.83 11.20 -4.60
N VAL A 185 -0.40 11.03 -5.05
CA VAL A 185 -0.71 10.39 -6.35
C VAL A 185 -0.40 11.37 -7.48
N LEU A 186 0.46 10.95 -8.41
CA LEU A 186 0.79 11.69 -9.63
C LEU A 186 0.06 11.15 -10.86
N GLY A 187 -0.31 9.85 -10.85
CA GLY A 187 -1.06 9.17 -11.89
C GLY A 187 -1.57 7.83 -11.35
N ALA A 188 -2.74 7.42 -11.82
CA ALA A 188 -3.41 6.19 -11.40
C ALA A 188 -4.06 5.54 -12.64
#